data_2cb51c977db425545a95caf07dc34961
#
_entry.id   2cb51c977db425545a95caf07dc34961
#
_cell.length_a   1.000
_cell.length_b   1.000
_cell.length_c   1.000
_cell.angle_alpha   90.00
_cell.angle_beta   90.00
_cell.angle_gamma   90.00
#
_symmetry.space_group_name_H-M   'P 1'
#
loop_
_entity.id
_entity.type
_entity.pdbx_description
1 polymer ?
#
loop_
_entity_poly.entity_id
_entity_poly.type
_entity_poly.pdbx_seq_one_letter_code
_entity_poly.pdbx_strand_id
1 'polypeptide(L)'
;MWIPSLIKYNKKNGWYVNWESLLDENEIYALVVEGSVNIQGMIAVAKDNDMKALYVARMCTNPESNKLIADEIKYYGVGGHLFAIAAQKSVEYGFDGFMYGFAADKELLEHYVNVFNGEYIGVLHPYQFAIDEENAAKIMEVYDYEWTDEEI
;
A
#
# COMPACT_ATOMS: atom_id res chain seq x y z
N MET A 1 -12.72 7.34 -3.71
CA MET A 1 -11.81 8.08 -2.80
C MET A 1 -11.25 9.29 -3.53
N TRP A 2 -11.36 10.46 -2.93
CA TRP A 2 -10.80 11.68 -3.48
C TRP A 2 -9.32 11.78 -3.14
N ILE A 3 -8.49 12.20 -4.11
CA ILE A 3 -7.06 12.37 -3.89
C ILE A 3 -6.77 13.87 -3.80
N PRO A 4 -6.25 14.35 -2.66
CA PRO A 4 -5.92 15.76 -2.50
C PRO A 4 -4.70 16.13 -3.34
N SER A 5 -4.37 17.42 -3.36
CA SER A 5 -3.10 17.86 -3.92
C SER A 5 -1.96 17.14 -3.22
N LEU A 6 -1.08 16.50 -3.99
CA LEU A 6 0.01 15.71 -3.45
C LEU A 6 1.31 16.50 -3.25
N ILE A 7 1.29 17.79 -3.55
CA ILE A 7 2.51 18.64 -3.46
C ILE A 7 3.15 18.57 -2.06
N LYS A 8 2.33 18.60 -1.02
CA LYS A 8 2.83 18.56 0.36
C LYS A 8 3.31 17.19 0.83
N TYR A 9 3.01 16.15 0.07
CA TYR A 9 3.42 14.77 0.40
C TYR A 9 4.68 14.46 -0.37
N ASN A 10 5.82 14.88 0.18
CA ASN A 10 7.11 14.79 -0.49
C ASN A 10 8.20 14.34 0.48
N LYS A 11 9.39 14.10 -0.05
CA LYS A 11 10.53 13.65 0.72
C LYS A 11 10.92 14.63 1.82
N LYS A 12 10.83 15.93 1.56
CA LYS A 12 11.16 17.00 2.53
C LYS A 12 10.24 16.95 3.75
N ASN A 13 8.97 16.59 3.56
CA ASN A 13 7.97 16.48 4.61
C ASN A 13 7.90 15.07 5.23
N GLY A 14 8.85 14.22 4.93
CA GLY A 14 8.97 12.89 5.52
C GLY A 14 8.15 11.79 4.85
N TRP A 15 7.54 12.04 3.70
CA TRP A 15 6.74 11.06 2.98
C TRP A 15 7.55 10.21 2.01
N TYR A 16 8.86 10.10 2.20
CA TYR A 16 9.83 9.22 1.54
C TYR A 16 10.11 9.55 0.08
N VAL A 17 9.10 9.90 -0.71
CA VAL A 17 9.23 10.27 -2.11
C VAL A 17 8.28 11.42 -2.43
N ASN A 18 8.41 11.99 -3.63
CA ASN A 18 7.48 13.00 -4.11
C ASN A 18 6.25 12.30 -4.71
N TRP A 19 5.20 12.19 -3.92
CA TRP A 19 4.00 11.45 -4.29
C TRP A 19 3.32 12.00 -5.53
N GLU A 20 3.35 13.31 -5.74
CA GLU A 20 2.77 13.92 -6.93
C GLU A 20 3.38 13.36 -8.22
N SER A 21 4.68 13.11 -8.24
CA SER A 21 5.35 12.57 -9.43
C SER A 21 4.95 11.13 -9.73
N LEU A 22 4.45 10.40 -8.75
CA LEU A 22 3.99 9.02 -8.96
C LEU A 22 2.67 8.93 -9.72
N LEU A 23 1.89 10.02 -9.80
CA LEU A 23 0.61 10.04 -10.52
C LEU A 23 0.75 9.81 -12.04
N ASP A 24 1.92 10.09 -12.61
CA ASP A 24 2.13 9.94 -14.04
C ASP A 24 1.96 8.49 -14.52
N GLU A 25 2.34 7.53 -13.68
CA GLU A 25 2.33 6.11 -14.04
C GLU A 25 1.47 5.26 -13.10
N ASN A 26 0.95 5.83 -12.02
CA ASN A 26 0.29 5.08 -10.96
C ASN A 26 -1.02 5.72 -10.53
N GLU A 27 -1.90 4.90 -9.99
CA GLU A 27 -3.05 5.36 -9.21
C GLU A 27 -2.61 5.45 -7.75
N ILE A 28 -3.03 6.50 -7.05
CA ILE A 28 -2.67 6.71 -5.64
C ILE A 28 -3.94 6.73 -4.80
N TYR A 29 -3.94 5.95 -3.74
CA TYR A 29 -5.04 5.88 -2.77
C TYR A 29 -4.52 6.25 -1.39
N ALA A 30 -5.30 7.03 -0.67
CA ALA A 30 -4.99 7.45 0.69
C ALA A 30 -5.95 6.81 1.69
N LEU A 31 -5.40 6.35 2.80
CA LEU A 31 -6.18 5.81 3.90
C LEU A 31 -6.39 6.89 4.95
N VAL A 32 -7.64 7.11 5.34
CA VAL A 32 -8.01 8.06 6.38
C VAL A 32 -8.89 7.37 7.41
N VAL A 33 -8.90 7.89 8.63
CA VAL A 33 -9.83 7.46 9.66
C VAL A 33 -11.10 8.30 9.54
N GLU A 34 -12.26 7.67 9.67
CA GLU A 34 -13.55 8.36 9.63
C GLU A 34 -13.56 9.54 10.62
N GLY A 35 -14.01 10.70 10.15
CA GLY A 35 -14.03 11.91 10.94
C GLY A 35 -12.71 12.66 11.05
N SER A 36 -11.64 12.15 10.42
CA SER A 36 -10.34 12.81 10.39
C SER A 36 -9.97 13.19 8.97
N VAL A 37 -9.23 14.29 8.83
CA VAL A 37 -8.66 14.73 7.54
C VAL A 37 -7.20 14.32 7.40
N ASN A 38 -6.64 13.67 8.42
CA ASN A 38 -5.23 13.26 8.41
C ASN A 38 -5.06 11.95 7.66
N ILE A 39 -4.18 11.94 6.68
CA ILE A 39 -3.85 10.72 5.93
C ILE A 39 -3.02 9.80 6.81
N GLN A 40 -3.45 8.57 6.99
CA GLN A 40 -2.75 7.56 7.78
C GLN A 40 -1.71 6.81 6.96
N GLY A 41 -1.92 6.71 5.68
CA GLY A 41 -0.99 6.07 4.76
C GLY A 41 -1.41 6.28 3.32
N MET A 42 -0.52 6.00 2.40
CA MET A 42 -0.78 6.08 0.97
C MET A 42 -0.19 4.88 0.25
N ILE A 43 -0.81 4.51 -0.85
CA ILE A 43 -0.33 3.44 -1.72
C ILE A 43 -0.45 3.89 -3.18
N ALA A 44 0.61 3.64 -3.94
CA ALA A 44 0.65 3.87 -5.37
C ALA A 44 0.69 2.52 -6.08
N VAL A 45 -0.22 2.29 -7.00
CA VAL A 45 -0.37 1.02 -7.69
C VAL A 45 -0.50 1.23 -9.20
N ALA A 46 -0.09 0.23 -9.97
CA ALA A 46 -0.22 0.22 -11.41
C ALA A 46 -0.57 -1.18 -11.90
N LYS A 47 -1.27 -1.26 -13.03
CA LYS A 47 -1.55 -2.55 -13.67
C LYS A 47 -0.28 -3.06 -14.35
N ASP A 48 0.02 -4.32 -14.12
CA ASP A 48 1.05 -5.02 -14.87
C ASP A 48 0.38 -6.12 -15.69
N ASN A 49 0.05 -5.81 -16.94
CA ASN A 49 -0.68 -6.75 -17.80
C ASN A 49 0.18 -7.95 -18.22
N ASP A 50 1.48 -7.79 -18.26
CA ASP A 50 2.40 -8.88 -18.61
C ASP A 50 2.46 -9.91 -17.49
N MET A 51 2.53 -9.45 -16.26
CA MET A 51 2.54 -10.31 -15.07
C MET A 51 1.14 -10.73 -14.64
N LYS A 52 0.10 -10.10 -15.17
CA LYS A 52 -1.30 -10.26 -14.72
C LYS A 52 -1.41 -10.06 -13.22
N ALA A 53 -0.83 -8.97 -12.76
CA ALA A 53 -0.74 -8.63 -11.35
C ALA A 53 -0.85 -7.12 -11.16
N LEU A 54 -1.21 -6.71 -9.96
CA LEU A 54 -1.12 -5.32 -9.56
C LEU A 54 0.30 -5.06 -9.02
N TYR A 55 0.96 -4.06 -9.57
CA TYR A 55 2.26 -3.63 -9.07
C TYR A 55 2.06 -2.59 -7.97
N VAL A 56 2.59 -2.88 -6.78
CA VAL A 56 2.62 -1.93 -5.67
C VAL A 56 3.91 -1.11 -5.80
N ALA A 57 3.79 0.06 -6.41
CA ALA A 57 4.95 0.90 -6.70
C ALA A 57 5.54 1.52 -5.43
N ARG A 58 4.68 2.01 -4.55
CA ARG A 58 5.06 2.58 -3.25
C ARG A 58 3.94 2.40 -2.24
N MET A 59 4.33 2.21 -1.00
CA MET A 59 3.40 2.15 0.12
C MET A 59 4.09 2.72 1.34
N CYS A 60 3.43 3.62 2.05
CA CYS A 60 4.00 4.18 3.26
C CYS A 60 2.92 4.58 4.27
N THR A 61 3.32 4.64 5.53
CA THR A 61 2.50 5.17 6.62
C THR A 61 2.84 6.65 6.84
N ASN A 62 1.94 7.36 7.52
CA ASN A 62 2.18 8.75 7.89
C ASN A 62 3.46 8.86 8.73
N PRO A 63 4.42 9.74 8.39
CA PRO A 63 5.67 9.89 9.13
C PRO A 63 5.46 10.21 10.61
N GLU A 64 4.45 11.01 10.94
CA GLU A 64 4.12 11.35 12.32
C GLU A 64 3.66 10.12 13.10
N SER A 65 2.85 9.28 12.46
CA SER A 65 2.43 8.00 13.06
C SER A 65 3.63 7.09 13.30
N ASN A 66 4.58 7.04 12.38
CA ASN A 66 5.80 6.24 12.53
C ASN A 66 6.68 6.71 13.69
N LYS A 67 6.77 8.02 13.92
CA LYS A 67 7.53 8.58 15.04
C LYS A 67 6.88 8.28 16.39
N LEU A 68 5.54 8.22 16.41
CA LEU A 68 4.77 7.97 17.61
C LEU A 68 4.63 6.48 17.89
N ILE A 69 4.91 5.65 16.91
CA ILE A 69 4.73 4.22 17.05
C ILE A 69 5.95 3.56 17.69
N ALA A 70 5.91 3.52 18.96
CA ALA A 70 6.36 2.36 19.68
C ALA A 70 5.31 1.23 19.63
N ASP A 71 4.21 1.40 18.90
CA ASP A 71 3.07 0.49 18.88
C ASP A 71 2.95 -0.17 17.50
N GLU A 72 3.53 -1.35 17.37
CA GLU A 72 3.52 -2.16 16.15
C GLU A 72 2.10 -2.43 15.64
N ILE A 73 1.10 -2.45 16.51
CA ILE A 73 -0.29 -2.75 16.15
C ILE A 73 -0.85 -1.71 15.17
N LYS A 74 -0.57 -0.43 15.40
CA LYS A 74 -1.02 0.63 14.48
C LYS A 74 -0.34 0.53 13.12
N TYR A 75 0.95 0.24 13.11
CA TYR A 75 1.70 0.06 11.88
C TYR A 75 1.11 -1.07 11.03
N TYR A 76 0.85 -2.22 11.64
CA TYR A 76 0.28 -3.36 10.95
C TYR A 76 -1.12 -3.06 10.41
N GLY A 77 -1.94 -2.34 11.18
CA GLY A 77 -3.28 -1.99 10.75
C GLY A 77 -3.29 -1.13 9.50
N VAL A 78 -2.43 -0.11 9.43
CA VAL A 78 -2.33 0.76 8.25
C VAL A 78 -1.84 -0.03 7.04
N GLY A 79 -0.76 -0.79 7.18
CA GLY A 79 -0.23 -1.61 6.08
C GLY A 79 -1.23 -2.64 5.58
N GLY A 80 -1.94 -3.29 6.49
CA GLY A 80 -2.98 -4.26 6.15
C GLY A 80 -4.12 -3.64 5.35
N HIS A 81 -4.60 -2.47 5.76
CA HIS A 81 -5.66 -1.76 5.03
C HIS A 81 -5.18 -1.32 3.64
N LEU A 82 -3.95 -0.87 3.50
CA LEU A 82 -3.39 -0.50 2.20
C LEU A 82 -3.29 -1.71 1.28
N PHE A 83 -2.84 -2.86 1.78
CA PHE A 83 -2.83 -4.09 1.00
C PHE A 83 -4.25 -4.57 0.64
N ALA A 84 -5.23 -4.35 1.52
CA ALA A 84 -6.62 -4.67 1.21
C ALA A 84 -7.14 -3.83 0.04
N ILE A 85 -6.80 -2.54 0.00
CA ILE A 85 -7.12 -1.66 -1.12
C ILE A 85 -6.48 -2.18 -2.41
N ALA A 86 -5.20 -2.53 -2.35
CA ALA A 86 -4.49 -3.09 -3.50
C ALA A 86 -5.12 -4.41 -3.97
N ALA A 87 -5.47 -5.29 -3.05
CA ALA A 87 -6.12 -6.56 -3.37
C ALA A 87 -7.45 -6.35 -4.10
N GLN A 88 -8.28 -5.41 -3.62
CA GLN A 88 -9.54 -5.08 -4.29
C GLN A 88 -9.30 -4.54 -5.69
N LYS A 89 -8.34 -3.63 -5.86
CA LYS A 89 -8.02 -3.08 -7.18
C LYS A 89 -7.52 -4.17 -8.13
N SER A 90 -6.70 -5.09 -7.64
CA SER A 90 -6.25 -6.24 -8.42
C SER A 90 -7.43 -7.08 -8.91
N VAL A 91 -8.40 -7.36 -8.05
CA VAL A 91 -9.63 -8.08 -8.42
C VAL A 91 -10.41 -7.29 -9.49
N GLU A 92 -10.61 -5.99 -9.30
CA GLU A 92 -11.33 -5.13 -10.25
C GLU A 92 -10.67 -5.11 -11.62
N TYR A 93 -9.34 -5.21 -11.68
CA TYR A 93 -8.60 -5.22 -12.94
C TYR A 93 -8.49 -6.61 -13.59
N GLY A 94 -9.08 -7.62 -12.97
CA GLY A 94 -9.08 -8.97 -13.49
C GLY A 94 -7.87 -9.82 -13.12
N PHE A 95 -7.12 -9.42 -12.10
CA PHE A 95 -5.92 -10.13 -11.64
C PHE A 95 -6.16 -11.00 -10.41
N ASP A 96 -7.41 -11.17 -10.01
CA ASP A 96 -7.85 -12.08 -8.93
C ASP A 96 -7.24 -11.80 -7.55
N GLY A 97 -6.72 -10.60 -7.33
CA GLY A 97 -6.06 -10.23 -6.08
C GLY A 97 -4.54 -10.35 -6.11
N PHE A 98 -3.97 -10.96 -7.14
CA PHE A 98 -2.53 -11.11 -7.23
C PHE A 98 -1.83 -9.76 -7.30
N MET A 99 -0.79 -9.58 -6.46
CA MET A 99 -0.02 -8.35 -6.43
C MET A 99 1.46 -8.65 -6.12
N TYR A 100 2.34 -7.74 -6.51
CA TYR A 100 3.76 -7.82 -6.20
C TYR A 100 4.34 -6.43 -6.01
N GLY A 101 5.50 -6.37 -5.41
CA GLY A 101 6.23 -5.12 -5.21
C GLY A 101 7.60 -5.36 -4.63
N PHE A 102 8.25 -4.28 -4.20
CA PHE A 102 9.58 -4.33 -3.61
C PHE A 102 9.53 -3.67 -2.24
N ALA A 103 9.92 -4.40 -1.21
CA ALA A 103 10.04 -3.81 0.13
C ALA A 103 11.23 -2.84 0.15
N ALA A 104 11.14 -1.83 1.02
CA ALA A 104 12.20 -0.83 1.12
C ALA A 104 13.50 -1.42 1.68
N ASP A 105 13.40 -2.45 2.54
CA ASP A 105 14.53 -3.10 3.13
C ASP A 105 14.18 -4.55 3.51
N LYS A 106 15.17 -5.28 4.01
CA LYS A 106 15.01 -6.69 4.39
C LYS A 106 14.01 -6.87 5.54
N GLU A 107 14.04 -5.99 6.52
CA GLU A 107 13.16 -6.08 7.68
C GLU A 107 11.69 -5.96 7.27
N LEU A 108 11.39 -5.01 6.38
CA LEU A 108 10.04 -4.83 5.85
C LEU A 108 9.61 -6.01 4.98
N LEU A 109 10.52 -6.58 4.20
CA LEU A 109 10.25 -7.79 3.43
C LEU A 109 9.87 -8.95 4.34
N GLU A 110 10.63 -9.19 5.41
CA GLU A 110 10.34 -10.23 6.38
C GLU A 110 8.98 -10.02 7.05
N HIS A 111 8.64 -8.76 7.33
CA HIS A 111 7.34 -8.40 7.86
C HIS A 111 6.20 -8.80 6.91
N TYR A 112 6.33 -8.48 5.62
CA TYR A 112 5.32 -8.83 4.63
C TYR A 112 5.16 -10.35 4.49
N VAL A 113 6.25 -11.09 4.54
CA VAL A 113 6.22 -12.56 4.47
C VAL A 113 5.53 -13.14 5.72
N ASN A 114 5.87 -12.64 6.89
CA ASN A 114 5.37 -13.20 8.16
C ASN A 114 3.93 -12.81 8.47
N VAL A 115 3.52 -11.58 8.15
CA VAL A 115 2.19 -11.06 8.52
C VAL A 115 1.17 -11.30 7.42
N PHE A 116 1.55 -11.12 6.17
CA PHE A 116 0.63 -11.19 5.02
C PHE A 116 0.85 -12.43 4.17
N ASN A 117 1.72 -13.34 4.60
CA ASN A 117 2.08 -14.54 3.85
C ASN A 117 2.60 -14.24 2.44
N GLY A 118 3.27 -13.09 2.28
CA GLY A 118 3.91 -12.76 1.02
C GLY A 118 5.01 -13.76 0.70
N GLU A 119 5.23 -13.99 -0.57
CA GLU A 119 6.31 -14.86 -1.03
C GLU A 119 7.52 -14.02 -1.41
N TYR A 120 8.70 -14.47 -1.00
CA TYR A 120 9.96 -13.90 -1.46
C TYR A 120 10.26 -14.40 -2.86
N ILE A 121 10.38 -13.49 -3.81
CA ILE A 121 10.68 -13.85 -5.20
C ILE A 121 12.15 -13.59 -5.55
N GLY A 122 12.63 -12.37 -5.31
CA GLY A 122 14.04 -12.03 -5.45
C GLY A 122 14.63 -12.09 -6.86
N VAL A 123 13.79 -12.21 -7.89
CA VAL A 123 14.29 -12.36 -9.28
C VAL A 123 14.76 -11.03 -9.85
N LEU A 124 13.94 -9.97 -9.69
CA LEU A 124 14.25 -8.64 -10.21
C LEU A 124 14.97 -7.77 -9.19
N HIS A 125 14.75 -8.04 -7.92
CA HIS A 125 15.29 -7.25 -6.81
C HIS A 125 15.36 -8.12 -5.56
N PRO A 126 16.40 -7.95 -4.69
CA PRO A 126 16.53 -8.73 -3.45
C PRO A 126 15.35 -8.66 -2.51
N TYR A 127 14.57 -7.58 -2.57
CA TYR A 127 13.44 -7.36 -1.67
C TYR A 127 12.09 -7.48 -2.38
N GLN A 128 12.06 -8.19 -3.51
CA GLN A 128 10.81 -8.42 -4.23
C GLN A 128 9.92 -9.41 -3.48
N PHE A 129 8.66 -9.05 -3.35
CA PHE A 129 7.64 -9.93 -2.75
C PHE A 129 6.45 -10.06 -3.69
N ALA A 130 5.66 -11.10 -3.46
CA ALA A 130 4.35 -11.28 -4.10
C ALA A 130 3.33 -11.76 -3.07
N ILE A 131 2.08 -11.36 -3.26
CA ILE A 131 0.95 -11.84 -2.47
C ILE A 131 -0.01 -12.49 -3.45
N ASP A 132 -0.29 -13.76 -3.26
CA ASP A 132 -1.15 -14.53 -4.16
C ASP A 132 -2.64 -14.28 -3.89
N GLU A 133 -3.47 -14.86 -4.73
CA GLU A 133 -4.92 -14.67 -4.70
C GLU A 133 -5.53 -15.09 -3.37
N GLU A 134 -5.09 -16.22 -2.84
CA GLU A 134 -5.61 -16.76 -1.57
C GLU A 134 -5.27 -15.83 -0.40
N ASN A 135 -4.03 -15.36 -0.34
CA ASN A 135 -3.60 -14.48 0.74
C ASN A 135 -4.17 -13.07 0.59
N ALA A 136 -4.36 -12.59 -0.64
CA ALA A 136 -5.07 -11.34 -0.89
C ALA A 136 -6.52 -11.41 -0.39
N ALA A 137 -7.21 -12.51 -0.61
CA ALA A 137 -8.56 -12.70 -0.09
C ALA A 137 -8.62 -12.67 1.43
N LYS A 138 -7.64 -13.29 2.10
CA LYS A 138 -7.54 -13.24 3.58
C LYS A 138 -7.31 -11.82 4.09
N ILE A 139 -6.48 -11.05 3.42
CA ILE A 139 -6.23 -9.65 3.77
C ILE A 139 -7.52 -8.85 3.66
N MET A 140 -8.29 -9.02 2.60
CA MET A 140 -9.56 -8.31 2.43
C MET A 140 -10.59 -8.68 3.50
N GLU A 141 -10.58 -9.92 4.00
CA GLU A 141 -11.47 -10.32 5.09
C GLU A 141 -11.10 -9.68 6.43
N VAL A 142 -9.82 -9.49 6.68
CA VAL A 142 -9.33 -8.98 7.98
C VAL A 142 -9.39 -7.46 8.05
N TYR A 143 -9.14 -6.75 6.95
CA TYR A 143 -8.99 -5.31 6.94
C TYR A 143 -10.12 -4.65 6.15
N ASP A 144 -11.17 -4.21 6.86
CA ASP A 144 -12.31 -3.52 6.28
C ASP A 144 -12.05 -2.04 6.05
N TYR A 145 -12.62 -1.50 4.98
CA TYR A 145 -12.57 -0.07 4.69
C TYR A 145 -13.76 0.30 3.82
N GLU A 146 -14.05 1.59 3.76
CA GLU A 146 -15.08 2.15 2.90
C GLU A 146 -14.48 3.25 2.03
N TRP A 147 -15.04 3.42 0.84
CA TRP A 147 -14.65 4.51 -0.05
C TRP A 147 -15.38 5.79 0.32
N THR A 148 -14.68 6.93 0.21
CA THR A 148 -15.28 8.24 0.40
C THR A 148 -14.80 9.20 -0.68
N ASP A 149 -15.69 10.12 -1.06
CA ASP A 149 -15.39 11.23 -1.96
C ASP A 149 -15.14 12.54 -1.18
N GLU A 150 -15.09 12.46 0.13
CA GLU A 150 -14.83 13.64 0.95
C GLU A 150 -13.44 14.21 0.66
N GLU A 151 -13.39 15.52 0.50
CA GLU A 151 -12.14 16.25 0.30
C GLU A 151 -11.35 16.31 1.59
N ILE A 152 -10.08 15.96 1.48
CA ILE A 152 -9.16 15.99 2.62
C ILE A 152 -8.07 17.05 2.46
#